data_4fcf805afc04889111963264ffa57073
#
_entry.id   4fcf805afc04889111963264ffa57073
#
_cell.length_a   1.000
_cell.length_b   1.000
_cell.length_c   1.000
_cell.angle_alpha   90.00
_cell.angle_beta   90.00
_cell.angle_gamma   90.00
#
_symmetry.space_group_name_H-M   'P 1'
#
loop_
_entity.id
_entity.type
_entity.pdbx_description
1 polymer ?
#
loop_
_entity_poly.entity_id
_entity_poly.type
_entity_poly.pdbx_seq_one_letter_code
_entity_poly.pdbx_strand_id
1 'polypeptide(L)'
;MQETKFPRRPFLARIFTLLAGLTLGSAVVAASPTAPPVVPDPAPHVTLKTSMGDIVLELDQQKAPKSVANFLQYVNSGFYKGTIFHRVIDGFMIQGGGFDKAMKQKATRPAIQNEAQNGLQNVTYSIAMARTGDPHSATSQFFINVGNNGALDYPGRDGFGYTVFGKVVSGMEVVDRIKAVPVADKGPHQNVPVTPVVIESATVLKQAPAKL
;
A
#
# COMPACT_ATOMS: atom_id res chain seq x y z
N MET A 1 28.30 -60.57 -24.40
CA MET A 1 28.33 -62.07 -24.16
C MET A 1 28.78 -62.27 -22.73
N GLN A 2 27.87 -62.56 -21.84
CA GLN A 2 27.89 -63.58 -20.77
C GLN A 2 26.69 -63.30 -19.86
N GLU A 3 25.72 -64.17 -19.96
CA GLU A 3 24.59 -64.30 -19.06
C GLU A 3 25.05 -64.91 -17.75
N THR A 4 24.67 -64.40 -16.61
CA THR A 4 24.79 -65.08 -15.31
C THR A 4 23.40 -65.38 -14.75
N LYS A 5 23.08 -66.71 -14.78
CA LYS A 5 21.89 -67.34 -14.18
C LYS A 5 21.96 -67.29 -12.66
N PHE A 6 20.87 -66.91 -12.01
CA PHE A 6 20.65 -67.09 -10.57
C PHE A 6 19.75 -68.28 -10.31
N PRO A 7 20.06 -69.15 -9.31
CA PRO A 7 19.28 -70.36 -8.99
C PRO A 7 18.08 -70.03 -8.08
N ARG A 8 16.94 -70.64 -8.37
CA ARG A 8 15.72 -70.68 -7.57
C ARG A 8 15.88 -71.64 -6.39
N ARG A 9 15.52 -71.15 -5.16
CA ARG A 9 15.33 -72.04 -3.97
C ARG A 9 13.84 -72.02 -3.58
N PRO A 10 13.31 -73.23 -3.15
CA PRO A 10 11.90 -73.42 -2.89
C PRO A 10 11.50 -72.93 -1.50
N PHE A 11 10.29 -72.36 -1.41
CA PHE A 11 9.67 -71.83 -0.21
C PHE A 11 8.88 -72.91 0.53
N LEU A 12 9.26 -73.25 1.74
CA LEU A 12 8.47 -74.07 2.65
C LEU A 12 7.41 -73.22 3.35
N ALA A 13 6.16 -73.57 3.17
CA ALA A 13 5.01 -72.94 3.85
C ALA A 13 4.96 -73.43 5.32
N ARG A 14 4.91 -72.43 6.24
CA ARG A 14 4.49 -72.66 7.62
C ARG A 14 3.21 -71.85 7.87
N ILE A 15 2.11 -72.56 8.03
CA ILE A 15 0.84 -72.03 8.47
C ILE A 15 0.93 -71.74 9.98
N PHE A 16 0.79 -70.49 10.37
CA PHE A 16 0.54 -70.12 11.77
C PHE A 16 -0.83 -69.46 11.84
N THR A 17 -1.75 -70.16 12.48
CA THR A 17 -3.07 -69.64 12.84
C THR A 17 -2.92 -68.76 14.07
N LEU A 18 -3.14 -67.46 13.94
CA LEU A 18 -3.19 -66.55 15.09
C LEU A 18 -4.59 -65.94 15.17
N LEU A 19 -5.26 -66.21 16.30
CA LEU A 19 -6.52 -65.63 16.72
C LEU A 19 -6.26 -64.14 16.99
N ALA A 20 -6.87 -63.23 16.22
CA ALA A 20 -6.77 -61.78 16.45
C ALA A 20 -8.02 -61.32 17.17
N GLY A 21 -7.85 -60.92 18.42
CA GLY A 21 -8.88 -60.20 19.21
C GLY A 21 -9.04 -58.80 18.65
N LEU A 22 -10.28 -58.42 18.29
CA LEU A 22 -10.67 -57.11 17.76
C LEU A 22 -10.87 -56.17 18.94
N THR A 23 -9.88 -55.32 19.28
CA THR A 23 -10.07 -54.20 20.18
C THR A 23 -10.44 -52.97 19.35
N LEU A 24 -11.71 -52.51 19.44
CA LEU A 24 -12.14 -51.24 18.94
C LEU A 24 -11.47 -50.13 19.77
N GLY A 25 -10.36 -49.58 19.28
CA GLY A 25 -9.77 -48.36 19.80
C GLY A 25 -10.53 -47.15 19.29
N SER A 26 -11.33 -46.49 20.12
CA SER A 26 -11.94 -45.21 19.81
C SER A 26 -10.84 -44.17 19.71
N ALA A 27 -10.50 -43.73 18.48
CA ALA A 27 -9.62 -42.58 18.28
C ALA A 27 -10.36 -41.32 18.66
N VAL A 28 -10.02 -40.75 19.82
CA VAL A 28 -10.42 -39.39 20.20
C VAL A 28 -9.65 -38.43 19.30
N VAL A 29 -10.32 -37.89 18.29
CA VAL A 29 -9.78 -36.77 17.49
C VAL A 29 -9.79 -35.53 18.38
N ALA A 30 -8.63 -35.17 18.93
CA ALA A 30 -8.46 -33.93 19.65
C ALA A 30 -8.64 -32.77 18.66
N ALA A 31 -9.75 -32.04 18.77
CA ALA A 31 -9.96 -30.80 18.04
C ALA A 31 -8.85 -29.82 18.44
N SER A 32 -8.03 -29.41 17.50
CA SER A 32 -7.05 -28.34 17.70
C SER A 32 -7.79 -27.06 18.12
N PRO A 33 -7.32 -26.34 19.15
CA PRO A 33 -7.93 -25.07 19.54
C PRO A 33 -7.91 -24.11 18.36
N THR A 34 -9.07 -23.70 17.88
CA THR A 34 -9.23 -22.66 16.87
C THR A 34 -8.67 -21.38 17.46
N ALA A 35 -7.62 -20.83 16.84
CA ALA A 35 -7.08 -19.53 17.23
C ALA A 35 -8.20 -18.47 17.16
N PRO A 36 -8.27 -17.54 18.13
CA PRO A 36 -9.27 -16.47 18.08
C PRO A 36 -9.17 -15.70 16.77
N PRO A 37 -10.30 -15.20 16.21
CA PRO A 37 -10.28 -14.43 14.99
C PRO A 37 -9.35 -13.22 15.16
N VAL A 38 -8.35 -13.09 14.30
CA VAL A 38 -7.48 -11.90 14.24
C VAL A 38 -8.37 -10.77 13.72
N VAL A 39 -8.77 -9.87 14.62
CA VAL A 39 -9.41 -8.61 14.23
C VAL A 39 -8.32 -7.78 13.56
N PRO A 40 -8.46 -7.41 12.27
CA PRO A 40 -7.47 -6.58 11.60
C PRO A 40 -7.32 -5.27 12.37
N ASP A 41 -6.07 -4.81 12.54
CA ASP A 41 -5.83 -3.47 13.08
C ASP A 41 -6.60 -2.45 12.24
N PRO A 42 -7.31 -1.53 12.89
CA PRO A 42 -8.10 -0.54 12.18
C PRO A 42 -7.17 0.31 11.28
N ALA A 43 -7.67 0.66 10.09
CA ALA A 43 -6.92 1.41 9.08
C ALA A 43 -6.36 2.73 9.67
N PRO A 44 -5.07 3.03 9.51
CA PRO A 44 -4.51 4.29 9.99
C PRO A 44 -5.14 5.49 9.29
N HIS A 45 -5.47 6.54 10.05
CA HIS A 45 -5.95 7.80 9.52
C HIS A 45 -4.89 8.90 9.70
N VAL A 46 -4.74 9.75 8.69
CA VAL A 46 -3.79 10.87 8.72
C VAL A 46 -4.51 12.16 8.32
N THR A 47 -4.38 13.20 9.14
CA THR A 47 -4.81 14.54 8.75
C THR A 47 -3.64 15.29 8.10
N LEU A 48 -3.84 15.74 6.87
CA LEU A 48 -3.01 16.75 6.22
C LEU A 48 -3.66 18.13 6.46
N LYS A 49 -3.11 18.93 7.36
CA LYS A 49 -3.51 20.32 7.52
C LYS A 49 -2.86 21.13 6.42
N THR A 50 -3.66 21.76 5.57
CA THR A 50 -3.16 22.58 4.47
C THR A 50 -3.56 24.04 4.64
N SER A 51 -2.90 24.94 3.91
CA SER A 51 -3.27 26.37 3.85
C SER A 51 -4.67 26.62 3.26
N MET A 52 -5.34 25.57 2.72
CA MET A 52 -6.68 25.64 2.14
C MET A 52 -7.72 24.83 2.93
N GLY A 53 -7.33 24.20 4.04
CA GLY A 53 -8.18 23.36 4.89
C GLY A 53 -7.58 21.98 5.14
N ASP A 54 -8.29 21.17 5.91
CA ASP A 54 -7.82 19.86 6.33
C ASP A 54 -8.31 18.78 5.37
N ILE A 55 -7.44 17.82 5.07
CA ILE A 55 -7.73 16.61 4.29
C ILE A 55 -7.45 15.42 5.18
N VAL A 56 -8.43 14.54 5.39
CA VAL A 56 -8.26 13.31 6.16
C VAL A 56 -8.14 12.14 5.21
N LEU A 57 -7.07 11.37 5.38
CA LEU A 57 -6.74 10.17 4.63
C LEU A 57 -7.01 8.93 5.48
N GLU A 58 -7.61 7.91 4.90
CA GLU A 58 -7.64 6.53 5.40
C GLU A 58 -6.64 5.71 4.59
N LEU A 59 -5.72 5.02 5.26
CA LEU A 59 -4.63 4.29 4.61
C LEU A 59 -4.91 2.78 4.62
N ASP A 60 -4.67 2.11 3.50
CA ASP A 60 -4.86 0.66 3.36
C ASP A 60 -3.55 -0.10 3.62
N GLN A 61 -3.26 -0.33 4.89
CA GLN A 61 -2.06 -1.04 5.33
C GLN A 61 -2.05 -2.52 4.92
N GLN A 62 -3.21 -3.12 4.67
CA GLN A 62 -3.29 -4.52 4.26
C GLN A 62 -2.88 -4.70 2.80
N LYS A 63 -3.32 -3.79 1.91
CA LYS A 63 -3.03 -3.86 0.49
C LYS A 63 -1.74 -3.16 0.06
N ALA A 64 -1.28 -2.16 0.83
CA ALA A 64 -0.07 -1.41 0.51
C ALA A 64 0.84 -1.21 1.75
N PRO A 65 1.29 -2.30 2.41
CA PRO A 65 2.02 -2.21 3.68
C PRO A 65 3.29 -1.39 3.61
N LYS A 66 4.09 -1.51 2.54
CA LYS A 66 5.36 -0.78 2.38
C LYS A 66 5.10 0.71 2.14
N SER A 67 4.13 1.04 1.29
CA SER A 67 3.76 2.41 0.95
C SER A 67 3.17 3.13 2.16
N VAL A 68 2.29 2.47 2.91
CA VAL A 68 1.71 3.02 4.15
C VAL A 68 2.79 3.22 5.21
N ALA A 69 3.64 2.22 5.46
CA ALA A 69 4.73 2.34 6.43
C ALA A 69 5.68 3.48 6.08
N ASN A 70 6.07 3.62 4.80
CA ASN A 70 6.89 4.72 4.30
C ASN A 70 6.22 6.08 4.51
N PHE A 71 4.96 6.22 4.13
CA PHE A 71 4.21 7.47 4.30
C PHE A 71 4.10 7.87 5.78
N LEU A 72 3.76 6.92 6.66
CA LEU A 72 3.69 7.14 8.11
C LEU A 72 5.05 7.53 8.72
N GLN A 73 6.16 6.98 8.23
CA GLN A 73 7.50 7.39 8.66
C GLN A 73 7.76 8.87 8.34
N TYR A 74 7.36 9.36 7.15
CA TYR A 74 7.47 10.78 6.80
C TYR A 74 6.51 11.65 7.63
N VAL A 75 5.28 11.18 7.89
CA VAL A 75 4.32 11.87 8.77
C VAL A 75 4.89 12.03 10.18
N ASN A 76 5.34 10.93 10.79
CA ASN A 76 5.84 10.89 12.16
C ASN A 76 7.14 11.70 12.37
N SER A 77 7.96 11.81 11.31
CA SER A 77 9.16 12.66 11.34
C SER A 77 8.89 14.16 11.10
N GLY A 78 7.62 14.54 10.87
CA GLY A 78 7.26 15.93 10.54
C GLY A 78 7.77 16.39 9.18
N PHE A 79 8.18 15.46 8.31
CA PHE A 79 8.78 15.76 7.00
C PHE A 79 7.89 16.63 6.12
N TYR A 80 6.58 16.36 6.11
CA TYR A 80 5.63 17.06 5.24
C TYR A 80 5.38 18.52 5.65
N LYS A 81 5.74 18.91 6.86
CA LYS A 81 5.60 20.31 7.31
C LYS A 81 6.39 21.24 6.40
N GLY A 82 5.69 22.22 5.82
CA GLY A 82 6.24 23.23 4.90
C GLY A 82 6.45 22.74 3.47
N THR A 83 6.08 21.48 3.14
CA THR A 83 6.02 21.04 1.74
C THR A 83 4.76 21.59 1.07
N ILE A 84 4.75 21.59 -0.27
CA ILE A 84 3.65 22.14 -1.06
C ILE A 84 3.07 21.08 -2.00
N PHE A 85 1.84 21.32 -2.46
CA PHE A 85 1.36 20.74 -3.70
C PHE A 85 2.02 21.49 -4.85
N HIS A 86 3.06 20.90 -5.44
CA HIS A 86 3.93 21.54 -6.43
C HIS A 86 3.50 21.29 -7.88
N ARG A 87 2.53 20.42 -8.12
CA ARG A 87 1.95 20.15 -9.44
C ARG A 87 0.46 19.85 -9.29
N VAL A 88 -0.35 20.64 -9.98
CA VAL A 88 -1.82 20.54 -9.95
C VAL A 88 -2.34 20.53 -11.37
N ILE A 89 -3.07 19.47 -11.73
CA ILE A 89 -3.73 19.35 -13.04
C ILE A 89 -5.18 18.97 -12.78
N ASP A 90 -6.10 19.89 -13.07
CA ASP A 90 -7.53 19.63 -12.95
C ASP A 90 -7.97 18.46 -13.85
N GLY A 91 -8.91 17.65 -13.35
CA GLY A 91 -9.36 16.43 -14.03
C GLY A 91 -8.35 15.28 -13.98
N PHE A 92 -7.15 15.48 -13.41
CA PHE A 92 -6.12 14.45 -13.30
C PHE A 92 -5.71 14.22 -11.83
N MET A 93 -4.80 15.04 -11.27
CA MET A 93 -4.29 14.85 -9.90
C MET A 93 -3.72 16.13 -9.30
N ILE A 94 -3.58 16.14 -7.97
CA ILE A 94 -2.78 17.11 -7.21
C ILE A 94 -1.61 16.38 -6.57
N GLN A 95 -0.37 16.78 -6.88
CA GLN A 95 0.87 16.11 -6.44
C GLN A 95 1.65 16.99 -5.46
N GLY A 96 2.08 16.39 -4.35
CA GLY A 96 2.80 17.12 -3.29
C GLY A 96 3.80 16.26 -2.52
N GLY A 97 4.29 16.80 -1.41
CA GLY A 97 5.11 16.07 -0.43
C GLY A 97 6.59 15.95 -0.76
N GLY A 98 7.13 16.69 -1.74
CA GLY A 98 8.55 16.60 -2.11
C GLY A 98 9.31 17.93 -2.07
N PHE A 99 8.63 19.04 -2.29
CA PHE A 99 9.24 20.36 -2.46
C PHE A 99 8.73 21.35 -1.42
N ASP A 100 9.57 22.31 -1.04
CA ASP A 100 9.19 23.46 -0.22
C ASP A 100 8.65 24.62 -1.11
N LYS A 101 8.27 25.75 -0.46
CA LYS A 101 7.76 26.94 -1.16
C LYS A 101 8.75 27.56 -2.16
N ALA A 102 10.06 27.34 -1.96
CA ALA A 102 11.10 27.81 -2.85
C ALA A 102 11.37 26.83 -4.02
N MET A 103 10.57 25.75 -4.14
CA MET A 103 10.77 24.64 -5.10
C MET A 103 12.08 23.88 -4.88
N LYS A 104 12.61 23.92 -3.66
CA LYS A 104 13.74 23.09 -3.26
C LYS A 104 13.23 21.72 -2.82
N GLN A 105 13.77 20.66 -3.45
CA GLN A 105 13.45 19.30 -3.04
C GLN A 105 14.05 18.98 -1.67
N LYS A 106 13.25 18.41 -0.78
CA LYS A 106 13.71 17.94 0.53
C LYS A 106 14.44 16.60 0.39
N ALA A 107 15.49 16.39 1.19
CA ALA A 107 16.22 15.11 1.25
C ALA A 107 15.28 13.98 1.70
N THR A 108 15.26 12.87 0.96
CA THR A 108 14.36 11.75 1.17
C THR A 108 15.08 10.55 1.79
N ARG A 109 14.31 9.63 2.35
CA ARG A 109 14.73 8.27 2.69
C ARG A 109 14.97 7.45 1.41
N PRO A 110 15.57 6.24 1.50
CA PRO A 110 15.64 5.31 0.37
C PRO A 110 14.27 5.04 -0.25
N ALA A 111 14.27 4.76 -1.53
CA ALA A 111 13.08 4.42 -2.30
C ALA A 111 12.48 3.07 -1.86
N ILE A 112 11.19 2.89 -2.12
CA ILE A 112 10.44 1.68 -1.78
C ILE A 112 10.01 0.91 -3.03
N GLN A 113 9.77 -0.38 -2.86
CA GLN A 113 9.21 -1.24 -3.90
C GLN A 113 7.79 -0.83 -4.26
N ASN A 114 7.46 -0.87 -5.55
CA ASN A 114 6.13 -0.64 -6.08
C ASN A 114 5.18 -1.77 -5.62
N GLU A 115 3.98 -1.40 -5.17
CA GLU A 115 2.92 -2.31 -4.73
C GLU A 115 1.63 -2.15 -5.55
N ALA A 116 1.70 -1.59 -6.77
CA ALA A 116 0.50 -1.30 -7.58
C ALA A 116 -0.30 -2.55 -8.01
N GLN A 117 0.28 -3.76 -7.87
CA GLN A 117 -0.42 -5.04 -8.10
C GLN A 117 -1.42 -5.38 -6.97
N ASN A 118 -1.69 -4.46 -6.05
CA ASN A 118 -2.53 -4.68 -4.87
C ASN A 118 -4.04 -4.66 -5.14
N GLY A 119 -4.45 -4.42 -6.40
CA GLY A 119 -5.84 -4.37 -6.82
C GLY A 119 -6.59 -3.08 -6.46
N LEU A 120 -5.90 -2.08 -5.87
CA LEU A 120 -6.47 -0.75 -5.68
C LEU A 120 -6.37 0.06 -6.97
N GLN A 121 -7.35 0.94 -7.19
CA GLN A 121 -7.47 1.72 -8.43
C GLN A 121 -7.25 3.21 -8.18
N ASN A 122 -6.70 3.90 -9.19
CA ASN A 122 -6.52 5.34 -9.22
C ASN A 122 -7.84 6.06 -9.56
N VAL A 123 -8.84 5.88 -8.70
CA VAL A 123 -10.13 6.56 -8.80
C VAL A 123 -10.09 7.91 -8.11
N THR A 124 -11.07 8.77 -8.38
CA THR A 124 -11.20 10.09 -7.72
C THR A 124 -11.10 9.95 -6.20
N TYR A 125 -10.29 10.83 -5.59
CA TYR A 125 -9.95 10.90 -4.16
C TYR A 125 -9.10 9.73 -3.63
N SER A 126 -8.63 8.79 -4.45
CA SER A 126 -7.57 7.88 -4.02
C SER A 126 -6.23 8.61 -3.91
N ILE A 127 -5.37 8.17 -2.97
CA ILE A 127 -4.01 8.66 -2.83
C ILE A 127 -3.02 7.59 -3.29
N ALA A 128 -2.03 8.01 -4.10
CA ALA A 128 -1.04 7.10 -4.67
C ALA A 128 0.39 7.67 -4.55
N MET A 129 1.38 6.77 -4.59
CA MET A 129 2.80 7.14 -4.57
C MET A 129 3.23 7.68 -5.92
N ALA A 130 3.83 8.88 -5.93
CA ALA A 130 4.53 9.39 -7.10
C ALA A 130 5.91 8.73 -7.23
N ARG A 131 6.38 8.55 -8.45
CA ARG A 131 7.65 7.93 -8.80
C ARG A 131 8.24 8.50 -10.09
N THR A 132 9.48 8.18 -10.37
CA THR A 132 10.13 8.45 -11.66
C THR A 132 9.78 7.35 -12.69
N GLY A 133 10.51 7.29 -13.79
CA GLY A 133 10.42 6.19 -14.77
C GLY A 133 10.81 4.81 -14.18
N ASP A 134 11.64 4.78 -13.11
CA ASP A 134 11.91 3.57 -12.38
C ASP A 134 10.69 3.22 -11.49
N PRO A 135 10.08 2.05 -11.66
CA PRO A 135 8.90 1.65 -10.91
C PRO A 135 9.15 1.57 -9.39
N HIS A 136 10.39 1.35 -8.94
CA HIS A 136 10.79 1.20 -7.54
C HIS A 136 11.46 2.45 -6.97
N SER A 137 11.14 3.63 -7.50
CA SER A 137 11.76 4.91 -7.12
C SER A 137 10.90 5.78 -6.20
N ALA A 138 9.74 5.32 -5.75
CA ALA A 138 8.86 6.09 -4.87
C ALA A 138 9.55 6.38 -3.53
N THR A 139 9.44 7.65 -3.06
CA THR A 139 10.01 8.09 -1.78
C THR A 139 8.96 8.83 -0.93
N SER A 140 8.99 10.17 -0.88
CA SER A 140 8.07 10.97 -0.07
C SER A 140 6.88 11.54 -0.85
N GLN A 141 7.01 11.66 -2.18
CA GLN A 141 6.00 12.32 -2.98
C GLN A 141 4.78 11.43 -3.19
N PHE A 142 3.61 12.04 -3.12
CA PHE A 142 2.33 11.40 -3.36
C PHE A 142 1.46 12.29 -4.24
N PHE A 143 0.38 11.72 -4.78
CA PHE A 143 -0.66 12.48 -5.43
C PHE A 143 -2.04 12.02 -5.00
N ILE A 144 -3.00 12.93 -5.02
CA ILE A 144 -4.43 12.63 -4.83
C ILE A 144 -5.08 12.75 -6.19
N ASN A 145 -5.77 11.71 -6.62
CA ASN A 145 -6.50 11.69 -7.88
C ASN A 145 -7.72 12.62 -7.79
N VAL A 146 -7.91 13.49 -8.78
CA VAL A 146 -9.10 14.36 -8.88
C VAL A 146 -9.97 13.99 -10.09
N GLY A 147 -9.69 12.86 -10.70
CA GLY A 147 -10.42 12.17 -11.74
C GLY A 147 -10.16 10.67 -11.68
N ASN A 148 -10.88 9.90 -12.49
CA ASN A 148 -10.63 8.45 -12.62
C ASN A 148 -9.49 8.20 -13.61
N ASN A 149 -8.33 7.83 -13.07
CA ASN A 149 -7.09 7.69 -13.80
C ASN A 149 -6.70 6.22 -14.03
N GLY A 150 -7.60 5.39 -14.58
CA GLY A 150 -7.38 3.96 -14.80
C GLY A 150 -6.12 3.62 -15.62
N ALA A 151 -5.60 4.56 -16.42
CA ALA A 151 -4.33 4.39 -17.12
C ALA A 151 -3.10 4.33 -16.18
N LEU A 152 -3.26 4.73 -14.90
CA LEU A 152 -2.24 4.64 -13.85
C LEU A 152 -2.34 3.34 -13.05
N ASP A 153 -3.38 2.54 -13.21
CA ASP A 153 -3.55 1.26 -12.53
C ASP A 153 -2.57 0.23 -13.08
N TYR A 154 -2.24 -0.77 -12.27
CA TYR A 154 -1.43 -1.91 -12.74
C TYR A 154 -2.21 -2.67 -13.84
N PRO A 155 -1.54 -3.08 -14.94
CA PRO A 155 -0.11 -2.92 -15.23
C PRO A 155 0.28 -1.54 -15.78
N GLY A 156 -0.66 -0.61 -15.99
CA GLY A 156 -0.40 0.69 -16.56
C GLY A 156 0.18 0.63 -17.98
N ARG A 157 0.73 1.76 -18.44
CA ARG A 157 1.39 1.83 -19.76
C ARG A 157 2.82 1.31 -19.74
N ASP A 158 3.44 1.24 -18.58
CA ASP A 158 4.85 0.87 -18.37
C ASP A 158 5.03 -0.52 -17.76
N GLY A 159 3.94 -1.28 -17.59
CA GLY A 159 3.95 -2.61 -17.00
C GLY A 159 3.89 -2.63 -15.46
N PHE A 160 3.87 -1.47 -14.79
CA PHE A 160 3.95 -1.39 -13.32
C PHE A 160 2.82 -0.59 -12.66
N GLY A 161 2.35 0.51 -13.25
CA GLY A 161 1.35 1.39 -12.67
C GLY A 161 1.85 2.17 -11.44
N TYR A 162 0.92 2.82 -10.74
CA TYR A 162 1.17 3.67 -9.56
C TYR A 162 0.43 3.10 -8.34
N THR A 163 1.16 2.91 -7.24
CA THR A 163 0.64 2.29 -6.03
C THR A 163 -0.37 3.19 -5.32
N VAL A 164 -1.65 2.86 -5.40
CA VAL A 164 -2.66 3.41 -4.50
C VAL A 164 -2.47 2.78 -3.12
N PHE A 165 -2.48 3.61 -2.07
CA PHE A 165 -2.26 3.16 -0.69
C PHE A 165 -3.28 3.70 0.31
N GLY A 166 -4.34 4.37 -0.17
CA GLY A 166 -5.41 4.91 0.65
C GLY A 166 -6.35 5.80 -0.13
N LYS A 167 -7.19 6.52 0.59
CA LYS A 167 -8.19 7.44 0.03
C LYS A 167 -8.46 8.61 0.96
N VAL A 168 -8.98 9.70 0.42
CA VAL A 168 -9.55 10.81 1.18
C VAL A 168 -10.90 10.37 1.75
N VAL A 169 -11.11 10.56 3.06
CA VAL A 169 -12.37 10.26 3.75
C VAL A 169 -13.05 11.49 4.31
N SER A 170 -12.35 12.63 4.37
CA SER A 170 -12.90 13.95 4.71
C SER A 170 -12.06 15.04 4.08
N GLY A 171 -12.67 16.17 3.72
CA GLY A 171 -11.98 17.28 3.06
C GLY A 171 -11.92 17.14 1.54
N MET A 172 -12.86 16.40 0.91
CA MET A 172 -12.97 16.32 -0.54
C MET A 172 -13.14 17.70 -1.17
N GLU A 173 -13.92 18.56 -0.54
CA GLU A 173 -14.11 19.95 -0.96
C GLU A 173 -12.83 20.79 -0.86
N VAL A 174 -11.89 20.43 0.02
CA VAL A 174 -10.54 21.05 0.07
C VAL A 174 -9.72 20.59 -1.14
N VAL A 175 -9.74 19.28 -1.46
CA VAL A 175 -9.11 18.75 -2.66
C VAL A 175 -9.65 19.42 -3.92
N ASP A 176 -10.97 19.61 -4.01
CA ASP A 176 -11.62 20.27 -5.14
C ASP A 176 -11.26 21.76 -5.26
N ARG A 177 -11.08 22.47 -4.14
CA ARG A 177 -10.54 23.83 -4.17
C ARG A 177 -9.08 23.86 -4.62
N ILE A 178 -8.26 22.89 -4.18
CA ILE A 178 -6.84 22.81 -4.58
C ILE A 178 -6.72 22.54 -6.07
N LYS A 179 -7.51 21.62 -6.65
CA LYS A 179 -7.42 21.33 -8.10
C LYS A 179 -7.77 22.52 -8.99
N ALA A 180 -8.55 23.46 -8.48
CA ALA A 180 -9.05 24.64 -9.20
C ALA A 180 -8.15 25.88 -9.06
N VAL A 181 -7.01 25.82 -8.33
CA VAL A 181 -6.13 26.97 -8.19
C VAL A 181 -5.45 27.34 -9.50
N PRO A 182 -5.19 28.64 -9.75
CA PRO A 182 -4.38 29.05 -10.90
C PRO A 182 -2.98 28.46 -10.84
N VAL A 183 -2.52 27.92 -11.96
CA VAL A 183 -1.20 27.30 -12.12
C VAL A 183 -0.39 28.01 -13.19
N ALA A 184 0.95 27.95 -13.07
CA ALA A 184 1.89 28.45 -14.05
C ALA A 184 3.16 27.56 -14.05
N ASP A 185 3.96 27.69 -15.09
CA ASP A 185 5.26 27.03 -15.14
C ASP A 185 6.28 27.81 -14.30
N LYS A 186 7.13 27.07 -13.56
CA LYS A 186 8.18 27.65 -12.70
C LYS A 186 9.50 26.91 -12.93
N GLY A 187 10.36 27.51 -13.72
CA GLY A 187 11.60 26.84 -14.17
C GLY A 187 11.31 25.54 -14.92
N PRO A 188 11.88 24.40 -14.51
CA PRO A 188 11.62 23.12 -15.16
C PRO A 188 10.28 22.47 -14.74
N HIS A 189 9.55 23.07 -13.80
CA HIS A 189 8.31 22.51 -13.24
C HIS A 189 7.08 23.14 -13.91
N GLN A 190 6.19 22.28 -14.36
CA GLN A 190 4.94 22.68 -15.01
C GLN A 190 3.75 22.56 -14.05
N ASN A 191 2.70 23.36 -14.29
CA ASN A 191 1.45 23.33 -13.52
C ASN A 191 1.66 23.54 -12.00
N VAL A 192 2.56 24.45 -11.63
CA VAL A 192 2.83 24.82 -10.25
C VAL A 192 1.79 25.84 -9.80
N PRO A 193 1.09 25.67 -8.66
CA PRO A 193 0.20 26.70 -8.11
C PRO A 193 0.88 28.05 -7.99
N VAL A 194 0.27 29.10 -8.56
CA VAL A 194 0.80 30.48 -8.51
C VAL A 194 0.96 30.94 -7.06
N THR A 195 -0.07 30.67 -6.24
CA THR A 195 0.02 30.79 -4.78
C THR A 195 0.29 29.42 -4.20
N PRO A 196 1.43 29.22 -3.49
CA PRO A 196 1.76 27.90 -2.97
C PRO A 196 0.69 27.35 -2.02
N VAL A 197 0.18 26.17 -2.30
CA VAL A 197 -0.68 25.41 -1.40
C VAL A 197 0.20 24.58 -0.48
N VAL A 198 0.25 24.96 0.80
CA VAL A 198 1.22 24.44 1.77
C VAL A 198 0.60 23.36 2.64
N ILE A 199 1.33 22.28 2.87
CA ILE A 199 1.05 21.32 3.93
C ILE A 199 1.68 21.86 5.22
N GLU A 200 0.84 22.38 6.13
CA GLU A 200 1.28 22.98 7.39
C GLU A 200 1.69 21.94 8.41
N SER A 201 0.97 20.81 8.42
CA SER A 201 1.32 19.62 9.20
C SER A 201 0.68 18.36 8.61
N ALA A 202 1.25 17.21 8.97
CA ALA A 202 0.66 15.90 8.75
C ALA A 202 0.71 15.13 10.08
N THR A 203 -0.41 14.61 10.55
CA THR A 203 -0.52 13.95 11.86
C THR A 203 -1.35 12.69 11.77
N VAL A 204 -0.87 11.61 12.42
CA VAL A 204 -1.65 10.37 12.57
C VAL A 204 -2.76 10.65 13.59
N LEU A 205 -4.01 10.39 13.23
CA LEU A 205 -5.13 10.46 14.16
C LEU A 205 -5.04 9.26 15.12
N LYS A 206 -5.02 9.57 16.43
CA LYS A 206 -5.18 8.51 17.44
C LYS A 206 -6.59 7.96 17.30
N GLN A 207 -6.70 6.70 16.92
CA GLN A 207 -7.99 6.02 16.95
C GLN A 207 -8.45 5.91 18.40
N ALA A 208 -9.72 6.24 18.65
CA ALA A 208 -10.32 5.87 19.92
C ALA A 208 -10.27 4.34 20.06
N PRO A 209 -9.94 3.80 21.26
CA PRO A 209 -9.97 2.37 21.46
C PRO A 209 -11.33 1.83 21.03
N ALA A 210 -11.33 0.73 20.27
CA ALA A 210 -12.57 0.06 19.88
C ALA A 210 -13.39 -0.19 21.16
N LYS A 211 -14.64 0.31 21.20
CA LYS A 211 -15.55 -0.05 22.28
C LYS A 211 -15.81 -1.55 22.12
N LEU A 212 -15.34 -2.33 23.11
CA LEU A 212 -15.65 -3.74 23.28
C LEU A 212 -17.15 -3.91 23.57
#